data_ecc93d25123e4bc70cca763952283daa
#
_entry.id   ecc93d25123e4bc70cca763952283daa
#
_cell.length_a   1.000
_cell.length_b   1.000
_cell.length_c   1.000
_cell.angle_alpha   90.00
_cell.angle_beta   90.00
_cell.angle_gamma   90.00
#
_symmetry.space_group_name_H-M   'P 1'
#
loop_
_entity.id
_entity.type
_entity.pdbx_description
1 polymer ?
#
loop_
_entity_poly.entity_id
_entity_poly.type
_entity_poly.pdbx_seq_one_letter_code
_entity_poly.pdbx_strand_id
1 'polypeptide(L)'
;MAGVSKGKITQVIGAVLDIRFDDGNLPEINDAVRIPTKDGGELTVEVSQHLGDDTVRCIAMGPTDGLMRGMEAIATGAPISVPVGENTLGRIFNVLGQPIDNKPAPTGVTYEPIHRPAPTFEEQSTETELLETGIKVVDLLCPYQKGGKIGLFGGAGVGKTVLIQELIRNIATEHGGYSVFTGVGERTREGNDLYHEMSESGVIEKTTMVFGQMNEPPGARMRVGLTGLTMAEYFRDKGGKDVLLFIDNIFRFTQAGSEVSALLGRMPSAVGYQPTLQTEMGALQERITSTKNGSITSVQAVYVPADDLTDPAPATTFAHLDATTVLSRSIVELGIYPAVDPLESTSRILDPRILGEEHYKTARGVQEILQRYKELQDIIAILGMDELSEADRLVVSRARKVQRFLSQPFFVATQFTGLDGKYVPIAETIRGFREILEGKHDDIPESYFLNVGTIDEVLAKVKTK
;
A
#
# COMPACT_ATOMS: atom_id res chain seq x y z
N MET A 1 -16.14 -39.42 -5.41
CA MET A 1 -15.79 -38.23 -6.18
C MET A 1 -17.10 -37.60 -6.62
N ALA A 2 -17.45 -36.45 -6.03
CA ALA A 2 -18.59 -35.68 -6.51
C ALA A 2 -18.30 -35.30 -7.97
N GLY A 3 -19.23 -35.62 -8.88
CA GLY A 3 -19.07 -35.34 -10.30
C GLY A 3 -18.87 -33.83 -10.50
N VAL A 4 -17.97 -33.47 -11.40
CA VAL A 4 -17.74 -32.08 -11.79
C VAL A 4 -19.03 -31.52 -12.35
N SER A 5 -19.63 -30.51 -11.71
CA SER A 5 -20.86 -29.89 -12.17
C SER A 5 -20.58 -29.07 -13.43
N LYS A 6 -21.38 -29.29 -14.47
CA LYS A 6 -21.28 -28.60 -15.76
C LYS A 6 -22.53 -27.75 -16.01
N GLY A 7 -22.29 -26.58 -16.55
CA GLY A 7 -23.35 -25.65 -16.93
C GLY A 7 -23.17 -25.10 -18.32
N LYS A 8 -24.11 -24.27 -18.74
CA LYS A 8 -24.06 -23.58 -20.04
C LYS A 8 -24.31 -22.10 -19.86
N ILE A 9 -23.60 -21.28 -20.60
CA ILE A 9 -23.81 -19.84 -20.64
C ILE A 9 -25.20 -19.56 -21.23
N THR A 10 -26.02 -18.79 -20.50
CA THR A 10 -27.34 -18.36 -20.96
C THR A 10 -27.33 -16.90 -21.39
N GLN A 11 -26.47 -16.07 -20.82
CA GLN A 11 -26.41 -14.65 -21.13
C GLN A 11 -24.97 -14.11 -20.87
N VAL A 12 -24.56 -13.13 -21.68
CA VAL A 12 -23.31 -12.37 -21.49
C VAL A 12 -23.66 -10.89 -21.51
N ILE A 13 -23.33 -10.17 -20.43
CA ILE A 13 -23.55 -8.73 -20.27
C ILE A 13 -22.21 -8.08 -19.88
N GLY A 14 -21.41 -7.71 -20.89
CA GLY A 14 -20.06 -7.18 -20.63
C GLY A 14 -19.21 -8.17 -19.85
N ALA A 15 -18.73 -7.77 -18.68
CA ALA A 15 -17.91 -8.61 -17.80
C ALA A 15 -18.72 -9.54 -16.88
N VAL A 16 -20.03 -9.62 -17.04
CA VAL A 16 -20.92 -10.45 -16.23
C VAL A 16 -21.58 -11.51 -17.11
N LEU A 17 -21.66 -12.74 -16.60
CA LEU A 17 -22.26 -13.88 -17.29
C LEU A 17 -23.31 -14.53 -16.43
N ASP A 18 -24.36 -15.06 -17.08
CA ASP A 18 -25.32 -15.98 -16.45
C ASP A 18 -25.06 -17.39 -16.96
N ILE A 19 -24.97 -18.34 -16.04
CA ILE A 19 -24.70 -19.76 -16.33
C ILE A 19 -25.75 -20.61 -15.65
N ARG A 20 -26.36 -21.50 -16.39
CA ARG A 20 -27.34 -22.48 -15.88
C ARG A 20 -26.67 -23.83 -15.70
N PHE A 21 -26.90 -24.46 -14.53
CA PHE A 21 -26.44 -25.78 -14.18
C PHE A 21 -27.63 -26.75 -14.09
N ASP A 22 -27.69 -27.73 -14.98
CA ASP A 22 -28.90 -28.56 -15.21
C ASP A 22 -29.15 -29.58 -14.07
N ASP A 23 -28.22 -29.85 -13.20
CA ASP A 23 -28.30 -30.96 -12.22
C ASP A 23 -28.66 -30.50 -10.79
N GLY A 24 -29.09 -29.26 -10.60
CA GLY A 24 -29.37 -28.71 -9.26
C GLY A 24 -28.13 -28.56 -8.35
N ASN A 25 -26.96 -28.93 -8.83
CA ASN A 25 -25.69 -28.75 -8.15
C ASN A 25 -25.06 -27.40 -8.53
N LEU A 26 -25.59 -26.33 -7.95
CA LEU A 26 -25.05 -25.00 -8.17
C LEU A 26 -23.71 -24.82 -7.47
N PRO A 27 -22.73 -24.17 -8.12
CA PRO A 27 -21.53 -23.70 -7.43
C PRO A 27 -21.90 -22.69 -6.34
N GLU A 28 -21.14 -22.68 -5.27
CA GLU A 28 -21.34 -21.74 -4.18
C GLU A 28 -20.90 -20.32 -4.59
N ILE A 29 -21.35 -19.32 -3.84
CA ILE A 29 -20.90 -17.93 -4.03
C ILE A 29 -19.40 -17.86 -3.77
N ASN A 30 -18.68 -17.13 -4.60
CA ASN A 30 -17.23 -17.01 -4.70
C ASN A 30 -16.50 -18.20 -5.34
N ASP A 31 -17.21 -19.28 -5.70
CA ASP A 31 -16.57 -20.38 -6.44
C ASP A 31 -16.10 -19.93 -7.82
N ALA A 32 -14.99 -20.49 -8.26
CA ALA A 32 -14.47 -20.32 -9.61
C ALA A 32 -15.16 -21.29 -10.58
N VAL A 33 -15.50 -20.79 -11.74
CA VAL A 33 -16.05 -21.55 -12.86
C VAL A 33 -15.14 -21.34 -14.07
N ARG A 34 -14.79 -22.39 -14.78
CA ARG A 34 -13.92 -22.36 -15.95
C ARG A 34 -14.73 -22.50 -17.23
N ILE A 35 -14.43 -21.67 -18.21
CA ILE A 35 -15.08 -21.67 -19.52
C ILE A 35 -14.00 -21.89 -20.58
N PRO A 36 -13.93 -23.08 -21.21
CA PRO A 36 -13.04 -23.31 -22.34
C PRO A 36 -13.38 -22.37 -23.50
N THR A 37 -12.39 -21.70 -24.05
CA THR A 37 -12.54 -20.79 -25.17
C THR A 37 -12.19 -21.46 -26.50
N LYS A 38 -12.68 -20.92 -27.62
CA LYS A 38 -12.52 -21.52 -28.94
C LYS A 38 -11.07 -21.55 -29.45
N ASP A 39 -10.25 -20.67 -28.95
CA ASP A 39 -8.81 -20.53 -29.25
C ASP A 39 -7.94 -21.50 -28.44
N GLY A 40 -8.57 -22.38 -27.65
CA GLY A 40 -7.88 -23.35 -26.80
C GLY A 40 -7.42 -22.81 -25.44
N GLY A 41 -7.82 -21.59 -25.11
CA GLY A 41 -7.62 -20.99 -23.80
C GLY A 41 -8.76 -21.32 -22.81
N GLU A 42 -8.72 -20.66 -21.69
CA GLU A 42 -9.71 -20.81 -20.62
C GLU A 42 -9.98 -19.46 -19.95
N LEU A 43 -11.26 -19.14 -19.77
CA LEU A 43 -11.68 -17.98 -18.98
C LEU A 43 -12.15 -18.45 -17.62
N THR A 44 -11.62 -17.85 -16.56
CA THR A 44 -12.13 -18.04 -15.19
C THR A 44 -13.14 -16.95 -14.85
N VAL A 45 -14.29 -17.37 -14.32
CA VAL A 45 -15.31 -16.48 -13.77
C VAL A 45 -15.60 -16.85 -12.32
N GLU A 46 -16.09 -15.90 -11.54
CA GLU A 46 -16.41 -16.08 -10.12
C GLU A 46 -17.90 -15.93 -9.90
N VAL A 47 -18.52 -16.87 -9.20
CA VAL A 47 -19.94 -16.82 -8.84
C VAL A 47 -20.20 -15.67 -7.87
N SER A 48 -21.09 -14.76 -8.25
CA SER A 48 -21.47 -13.60 -7.44
C SER A 48 -22.87 -13.72 -6.83
N GLN A 49 -23.82 -14.31 -7.56
CA GLN A 49 -25.22 -14.39 -7.16
C GLN A 49 -25.86 -15.68 -7.65
N HIS A 50 -26.82 -16.21 -6.87
CA HIS A 50 -27.78 -17.19 -7.31
C HIS A 50 -29.06 -16.48 -7.76
N LEU A 51 -29.46 -16.68 -9.01
CA LEU A 51 -30.63 -16.00 -9.59
C LEU A 51 -31.94 -16.80 -9.46
N GLY A 52 -31.85 -18.05 -9.03
CA GLY A 52 -32.95 -19.02 -9.13
C GLY A 52 -32.92 -19.75 -10.45
N ASP A 53 -33.82 -20.73 -10.62
CA ASP A 53 -33.96 -21.56 -11.85
C ASP A 53 -32.59 -22.15 -12.30
N ASP A 54 -31.86 -22.72 -11.34
CA ASP A 54 -30.53 -23.33 -11.53
C ASP A 54 -29.51 -22.42 -12.22
N THR A 55 -29.68 -21.11 -12.12
CA THR A 55 -28.84 -20.11 -12.77
C THR A 55 -28.01 -19.31 -11.75
N VAL A 56 -26.74 -19.14 -12.04
CA VAL A 56 -25.82 -18.28 -11.28
C VAL A 56 -25.34 -17.13 -12.14
N ARG A 57 -25.12 -15.99 -11.52
CA ARG A 57 -24.49 -14.83 -12.14
C ARG A 57 -23.04 -14.74 -11.70
N CYS A 58 -22.16 -14.63 -12.68
CA CYS A 58 -20.71 -14.67 -12.49
C CYS A 58 -20.03 -13.41 -13.00
N ILE A 59 -18.90 -13.10 -12.43
CA ILE A 59 -18.01 -12.00 -12.80
C ILE A 59 -16.78 -12.58 -13.50
N ALA A 60 -16.46 -12.08 -14.70
CA ALA A 60 -15.31 -12.55 -15.47
C ALA A 60 -14.00 -11.96 -14.96
N MET A 61 -12.96 -12.79 -14.86
CA MET A 61 -11.60 -12.39 -14.51
C MET A 61 -10.73 -12.09 -15.74
N GLY A 62 -11.27 -12.23 -16.92
CA GLY A 62 -10.62 -11.95 -18.20
C GLY A 62 -11.63 -11.41 -19.21
N PRO A 63 -11.19 -11.10 -20.46
CA PRO A 63 -12.05 -10.64 -21.53
C PRO A 63 -13.15 -11.65 -21.85
N THR A 64 -14.37 -11.17 -22.09
CA THR A 64 -15.53 -11.98 -22.46
C THR A 64 -15.77 -12.03 -23.98
N ASP A 65 -14.86 -11.46 -24.75
CA ASP A 65 -14.95 -11.46 -26.21
C ASP A 65 -14.97 -12.88 -26.76
N GLY A 66 -15.86 -13.12 -27.71
CA GLY A 66 -16.02 -14.43 -28.33
C GLY A 66 -16.84 -15.45 -27.54
N LEU A 67 -17.30 -15.13 -26.33
CA LEU A 67 -18.25 -15.97 -25.60
C LEU A 67 -19.62 -15.95 -26.25
N MET A 68 -20.24 -17.10 -26.28
CA MET A 68 -21.56 -17.29 -26.86
C MET A 68 -22.47 -18.06 -25.92
N ARG A 69 -23.76 -17.79 -26.03
CA ARG A 69 -24.78 -18.59 -25.39
C ARG A 69 -24.66 -20.06 -25.78
N GLY A 70 -24.80 -20.94 -24.80
CA GLY A 70 -24.68 -22.38 -24.96
C GLY A 70 -23.27 -22.97 -24.80
N MET A 71 -22.24 -22.15 -24.66
CA MET A 71 -20.89 -22.63 -24.34
C MET A 71 -20.88 -23.31 -22.97
N GLU A 72 -20.07 -24.38 -22.86
CA GLU A 72 -19.90 -25.15 -21.62
C GLU A 72 -19.15 -24.35 -20.57
N ALA A 73 -19.57 -24.50 -19.33
CA ALA A 73 -18.91 -23.96 -18.16
C ALA A 73 -18.73 -25.08 -17.12
N ILE A 74 -17.58 -25.12 -16.48
CA ILE A 74 -17.17 -26.19 -15.59
C ILE A 74 -16.95 -25.61 -14.20
N ALA A 75 -17.78 -25.99 -13.22
CA ALA A 75 -17.58 -25.61 -11.83
C ALA A 75 -16.36 -26.30 -11.23
N THR A 76 -15.51 -25.57 -10.54
CA THR A 76 -14.32 -26.11 -9.89
C THR A 76 -14.60 -26.66 -8.50
N GLY A 77 -15.70 -26.28 -7.87
CA GLY A 77 -16.06 -26.63 -6.50
C GLY A 77 -15.23 -25.92 -5.43
N ALA A 78 -14.50 -24.87 -5.79
CA ALA A 78 -13.68 -24.09 -4.88
C ALA A 78 -13.52 -22.63 -5.38
N PRO A 79 -13.24 -21.68 -4.49
CA PRO A 79 -12.87 -20.33 -4.87
C PRO A 79 -11.58 -20.28 -5.71
N ILE A 80 -11.31 -19.12 -6.32
CA ILE A 80 -10.03 -18.84 -6.98
C ILE A 80 -8.92 -19.08 -5.94
N SER A 81 -7.97 -19.96 -6.26
CA SER A 81 -6.83 -20.27 -5.41
C SER A 81 -5.54 -19.89 -6.12
N VAL A 82 -4.61 -19.31 -5.37
CA VAL A 82 -3.37 -18.73 -5.89
C VAL A 82 -2.16 -19.34 -5.22
N PRO A 83 -0.99 -19.41 -5.91
CA PRO A 83 0.21 -19.96 -5.32
C PRO A 83 0.73 -19.08 -4.20
N VAL A 84 1.19 -19.71 -3.12
CA VAL A 84 1.77 -19.04 -1.95
C VAL A 84 3.07 -19.72 -1.55
N GLY A 85 3.95 -19.02 -0.85
CA GLY A 85 5.20 -19.53 -0.33
C GLY A 85 6.43 -18.80 -0.87
N GLU A 86 7.60 -19.17 -0.37
CA GLU A 86 8.86 -18.49 -0.70
C GLU A 86 9.23 -18.58 -2.19
N ASN A 87 8.74 -19.61 -2.90
CA ASN A 87 8.98 -19.73 -4.34
C ASN A 87 8.20 -18.74 -5.20
N THR A 88 7.33 -17.92 -4.60
CA THR A 88 6.68 -16.77 -5.25
C THR A 88 7.53 -15.51 -5.20
N LEU A 89 8.55 -15.45 -4.36
CA LEU A 89 9.43 -14.28 -4.23
C LEU A 89 10.21 -14.04 -5.54
N GLY A 90 10.35 -12.80 -5.91
CA GLY A 90 10.98 -12.39 -7.15
C GLY A 90 10.13 -12.59 -8.39
N ARG A 91 8.87 -12.96 -8.24
CA ARG A 91 7.95 -13.31 -9.33
C ARG A 91 6.81 -12.32 -9.45
N ILE A 92 6.22 -12.29 -10.64
CA ILE A 92 5.07 -11.44 -10.95
C ILE A 92 3.89 -12.31 -11.39
N PHE A 93 2.72 -12.07 -10.80
CA PHE A 93 1.50 -12.84 -11.05
C PHE A 93 0.34 -11.95 -11.46
N ASN A 94 -0.64 -12.54 -12.14
CA ASN A 94 -1.95 -11.93 -12.37
C ASN A 94 -2.93 -12.27 -11.22
N VAL A 95 -4.19 -11.86 -11.36
CA VAL A 95 -5.25 -12.10 -10.36
C VAL A 95 -5.47 -13.59 -10.05
N LEU A 96 -5.24 -14.47 -11.02
CA LEU A 96 -5.39 -15.92 -10.87
C LEU A 96 -4.14 -16.60 -10.32
N GLY A 97 -3.09 -15.85 -10.01
CA GLY A 97 -1.80 -16.41 -9.60
C GLY A 97 -1.01 -17.04 -10.72
N GLN A 98 -1.32 -16.72 -11.97
CA GLN A 98 -0.52 -17.15 -13.11
C GLN A 98 0.66 -16.21 -13.30
N PRO A 99 1.86 -16.74 -13.58
CA PRO A 99 3.02 -15.89 -13.80
C PRO A 99 2.90 -15.09 -15.09
N ILE A 100 3.28 -13.80 -15.02
CA ILE A 100 3.31 -12.88 -16.16
C ILE A 100 4.69 -12.31 -16.43
N ASP A 101 5.72 -12.91 -15.82
CA ASP A 101 7.12 -12.53 -15.93
C ASP A 101 7.90 -13.33 -17.01
N ASN A 102 7.20 -14.03 -17.90
CA ASN A 102 7.76 -14.90 -18.93
C ASN A 102 8.64 -16.05 -18.38
N LYS A 103 8.46 -16.42 -17.12
CA LYS A 103 9.12 -17.55 -16.49
C LYS A 103 8.09 -18.68 -16.25
N PRO A 104 8.54 -19.94 -16.14
CA PRO A 104 7.65 -21.06 -15.84
C PRO A 104 6.96 -20.86 -14.49
N ALA A 105 5.82 -21.53 -14.30
CA ALA A 105 5.10 -21.51 -13.02
C ALA A 105 6.02 -21.96 -11.88
N PRO A 106 5.95 -21.33 -10.69
CA PRO A 106 6.78 -21.73 -9.57
C PRO A 106 6.43 -23.15 -9.11
N THR A 107 7.45 -23.91 -8.76
CA THR A 107 7.32 -25.28 -8.21
C THR A 107 7.44 -25.24 -6.68
N GLY A 108 6.91 -26.28 -6.03
CA GLY A 108 6.98 -26.38 -4.56
C GLY A 108 6.12 -25.35 -3.83
N VAL A 109 5.09 -24.83 -4.49
CA VAL A 109 4.11 -23.90 -3.90
C VAL A 109 2.88 -24.66 -3.45
N THR A 110 2.20 -24.11 -2.45
CA THR A 110 0.82 -24.48 -2.09
C THR A 110 -0.15 -23.47 -2.67
N TYR A 111 -1.41 -23.84 -2.79
CA TYR A 111 -2.46 -22.97 -3.29
C TYR A 111 -3.44 -22.66 -2.16
N GLU A 112 -3.73 -21.39 -1.97
CA GLU A 112 -4.67 -20.92 -0.96
C GLU A 112 -5.80 -20.10 -1.63
N PRO A 113 -7.05 -20.21 -1.14
CA PRO A 113 -8.16 -19.46 -1.69
C PRO A 113 -8.02 -17.96 -1.37
N ILE A 114 -8.41 -17.12 -2.32
CA ILE A 114 -8.38 -15.65 -2.12
C ILE A 114 -9.49 -15.17 -1.18
N HIS A 115 -10.57 -15.92 -1.05
CA HIS A 115 -11.65 -15.65 -0.12
C HIS A 115 -11.43 -16.43 1.18
N ARG A 116 -11.20 -15.72 2.26
CA ARG A 116 -11.11 -16.29 3.60
C ARG A 116 -11.58 -15.25 4.62
N PRO A 117 -12.07 -15.68 5.79
CA PRO A 117 -12.43 -14.75 6.86
C PRO A 117 -11.19 -14.03 7.39
N ALA A 118 -11.41 -12.86 7.98
CA ALA A 118 -10.39 -12.18 8.76
C ALA A 118 -9.96 -13.04 9.96
N PRO A 119 -8.74 -12.86 10.51
CA PRO A 119 -8.33 -13.53 11.74
C PRO A 119 -9.33 -13.32 12.87
N THR A 120 -9.60 -14.37 13.62
CA THR A 120 -10.51 -14.30 14.76
C THR A 120 -9.92 -13.43 15.87
N PHE A 121 -10.76 -12.99 16.78
CA PHE A 121 -10.32 -12.19 17.93
C PHE A 121 -9.21 -12.89 18.75
N GLU A 122 -9.28 -14.22 18.86
CA GLU A 122 -8.27 -15.01 19.57
C GLU A 122 -6.92 -15.11 18.85
N GLU A 123 -6.93 -15.05 17.52
CA GLU A 123 -5.72 -15.11 16.69
C GLU A 123 -4.99 -13.79 16.61
N GLN A 124 -5.69 -12.67 16.81
CA GLN A 124 -5.09 -11.34 16.72
C GLN A 124 -4.14 -11.06 17.89
N SER A 125 -3.06 -10.34 17.60
CA SER A 125 -2.20 -9.77 18.62
C SER A 125 -2.83 -8.48 19.17
N THR A 126 -2.81 -8.32 20.48
CA THR A 126 -3.28 -7.11 21.17
C THR A 126 -2.15 -6.12 21.43
N GLU A 127 -0.92 -6.50 21.12
CA GLU A 127 0.25 -5.64 21.32
C GLU A 127 0.31 -4.56 20.26
N THR A 128 0.54 -3.33 20.69
CA THR A 128 0.79 -2.20 19.80
C THR A 128 2.30 -1.97 19.71
N GLU A 129 2.89 -2.36 18.60
CA GLU A 129 4.31 -2.22 18.35
C GLU A 129 4.60 -1.25 17.22
N LEU A 130 5.65 -0.47 17.38
CA LEU A 130 6.20 0.37 16.33
C LEU A 130 6.91 -0.49 15.29
N LEU A 131 6.63 -0.26 14.02
CA LEU A 131 7.44 -0.74 12.91
C LEU A 131 8.52 0.31 12.60
N GLU A 132 9.74 0.06 13.00
CA GLU A 132 10.86 0.94 12.71
C GLU A 132 11.24 0.87 11.22
N THR A 133 11.09 1.98 10.51
CA THR A 133 11.37 2.05 9.07
C THR A 133 12.79 2.49 8.74
N GLY A 134 13.48 3.09 9.69
CA GLY A 134 14.78 3.70 9.47
C GLY A 134 14.75 5.02 8.71
N ILE A 135 13.57 5.55 8.46
CA ILE A 135 13.33 6.83 7.79
C ILE A 135 12.93 7.86 8.85
N LYS A 136 13.75 8.86 9.08
CA LYS A 136 13.59 9.83 10.17
C LYS A 136 12.22 10.48 10.23
N VAL A 137 11.75 11.02 9.12
CA VAL A 137 10.47 11.74 9.07
C VAL A 137 9.28 10.83 9.35
N VAL A 138 9.33 9.59 8.88
CA VAL A 138 8.28 8.60 9.11
C VAL A 138 8.27 8.18 10.57
N ASP A 139 9.40 7.71 11.09
CA ASP A 139 9.48 7.16 12.44
C ASP A 139 9.21 8.21 13.53
N LEU A 140 9.55 9.47 13.26
CA LEU A 140 9.31 10.55 14.21
C LEU A 140 7.87 11.06 14.21
N LEU A 141 7.33 11.40 13.02
CA LEU A 141 6.12 12.21 12.87
C LEU A 141 4.87 11.42 12.48
N CYS A 142 5.02 10.37 11.69
CA CYS A 142 3.92 9.49 11.29
C CYS A 142 4.31 8.01 11.45
N PRO A 143 4.71 7.59 12.65
CA PRO A 143 5.22 6.24 12.88
C PRO A 143 4.22 5.16 12.49
N TYR A 144 4.72 4.07 11.90
CA TYR A 144 3.92 2.95 11.46
C TYR A 144 3.76 1.92 12.58
N GLN A 145 2.55 1.45 12.75
CA GLN A 145 2.25 0.35 13.66
C GLN A 145 2.40 -0.98 12.93
N LYS A 146 3.03 -1.96 13.52
CA LYS A 146 2.98 -3.35 13.02
C LYS A 146 1.55 -3.84 12.96
N GLY A 147 1.16 -4.37 11.81
CA GLY A 147 -0.22 -4.76 11.55
C GLY A 147 -1.15 -3.59 11.26
N GLY A 148 -0.63 -2.39 11.17
CA GLY A 148 -1.37 -1.18 10.86
C GLY A 148 -1.61 -0.97 9.37
N LYS A 149 -2.53 -0.08 9.06
CA LYS A 149 -2.90 0.33 7.71
C LYS A 149 -2.49 1.77 7.50
N ILE A 150 -1.57 2.00 6.57
CA ILE A 150 -1.01 3.31 6.29
C ILE A 150 -1.52 3.80 4.94
N GLY A 151 -2.12 4.98 4.92
CA GLY A 151 -2.46 5.68 3.69
C GLY A 151 -1.27 6.47 3.17
N LEU A 152 -0.90 6.26 1.92
CA LEU A 152 0.13 7.02 1.24
C LEU A 152 -0.51 7.95 0.21
N PHE A 153 -0.37 9.24 0.42
CA PHE A 153 -0.93 10.29 -0.43
C PHE A 153 0.19 11.00 -1.16
N GLY A 154 -0.03 11.35 -2.39
CA GLY A 154 0.91 12.14 -3.17
C GLY A 154 0.58 12.11 -4.66
N GLY A 155 0.81 13.24 -5.30
CA GLY A 155 0.69 13.38 -6.75
C GLY A 155 1.82 12.69 -7.51
N ALA A 156 1.84 12.87 -8.82
CA ALA A 156 2.93 12.35 -9.64
C ALA A 156 4.25 13.08 -9.35
N GLY A 157 5.35 12.34 -9.36
CA GLY A 157 6.71 12.90 -9.28
C GLY A 157 7.15 13.38 -7.89
N VAL A 158 6.47 12.95 -6.83
CA VAL A 158 6.85 13.32 -5.44
C VAL A 158 7.70 12.26 -4.73
N GLY A 159 8.09 11.20 -5.44
CA GLY A 159 8.96 10.16 -4.89
C GLY A 159 8.24 9.00 -4.21
N LYS A 160 6.96 8.76 -4.52
CA LYS A 160 6.17 7.65 -3.96
C LYS A 160 6.84 6.29 -4.19
N THR A 161 7.24 5.99 -5.41
CA THR A 161 7.89 4.72 -5.79
C THR A 161 9.20 4.51 -5.06
N VAL A 162 10.02 5.55 -4.96
CA VAL A 162 11.32 5.50 -4.28
C VAL A 162 11.14 5.24 -2.78
N LEU A 163 10.13 5.86 -2.15
CA LEU A 163 9.80 5.60 -0.75
C LEU A 163 9.36 4.15 -0.54
N ILE A 164 8.52 3.62 -1.42
CA ILE A 164 8.06 2.22 -1.37
C ILE A 164 9.25 1.27 -1.46
N GLN A 165 10.16 1.48 -2.40
CA GLN A 165 11.35 0.65 -2.56
C GLN A 165 12.28 0.70 -1.34
N GLU A 166 12.45 1.87 -0.75
CA GLU A 166 13.26 2.02 0.47
C GLU A 166 12.64 1.30 1.67
N LEU A 167 11.32 1.37 1.82
CA LEU A 167 10.60 0.59 2.85
C LEU A 167 10.78 -0.91 2.64
N ILE A 168 10.67 -1.41 1.43
CA ILE A 168 10.89 -2.83 1.10
C ILE A 168 12.32 -3.23 1.45
N ARG A 169 13.29 -2.44 1.02
CA ARG A 169 14.71 -2.70 1.30
C ARG A 169 14.98 -2.75 2.80
N ASN A 170 14.49 -1.77 3.56
CA ASN A 170 14.73 -1.67 4.98
C ASN A 170 14.07 -2.82 5.76
N ILE A 171 12.85 -3.19 5.40
CA ILE A 171 12.18 -4.35 6.01
C ILE A 171 12.91 -5.65 5.69
N ALA A 172 13.35 -5.85 4.46
CA ALA A 172 14.08 -7.06 4.07
C ALA A 172 15.45 -7.16 4.76
N THR A 173 16.17 -6.06 4.83
CA THR A 173 17.56 -6.05 5.34
C THR A 173 17.61 -6.00 6.86
N GLU A 174 16.82 -5.14 7.49
CA GLU A 174 16.91 -4.87 8.93
C GLU A 174 15.97 -5.75 9.77
N HIS A 175 14.84 -6.18 9.20
CA HIS A 175 13.84 -6.99 9.90
C HIS A 175 13.72 -8.42 9.35
N GLY A 176 14.39 -8.74 8.26
CA GLY A 176 14.32 -10.06 7.63
C GLY A 176 12.93 -10.42 7.10
N GLY A 177 12.08 -9.43 6.87
CA GLY A 177 10.70 -9.58 6.42
C GLY A 177 10.58 -9.69 4.90
N TYR A 178 9.39 -10.05 4.45
CA TYR A 178 9.02 -10.10 3.05
C TYR A 178 8.03 -9.01 2.70
N SER A 179 7.93 -8.71 1.42
CA SER A 179 6.98 -7.73 0.90
C SER A 179 6.13 -8.34 -0.22
N VAL A 180 4.90 -7.89 -0.30
CA VAL A 180 4.00 -8.19 -1.41
C VAL A 180 3.56 -6.84 -2.01
N PHE A 181 3.79 -6.66 -3.29
CA PHE A 181 3.34 -5.48 -4.02
C PHE A 181 2.13 -5.84 -4.87
N THR A 182 1.03 -5.13 -4.68
CA THR A 182 -0.21 -5.35 -5.40
C THR A 182 -0.57 -4.11 -6.21
N GLY A 183 -0.45 -4.22 -7.53
CA GLY A 183 -0.86 -3.17 -8.47
C GLY A 183 -2.33 -3.34 -8.86
N VAL A 184 -3.16 -2.39 -8.47
CA VAL A 184 -4.61 -2.41 -8.71
C VAL A 184 -5.00 -1.29 -9.68
N GLY A 185 -5.34 -1.66 -10.92
CA GLY A 185 -5.83 -0.71 -11.92
C GLY A 185 -4.81 0.32 -12.39
N GLU A 186 -3.53 0.06 -12.19
CA GLU A 186 -2.45 0.95 -12.62
C GLU A 186 -2.05 0.69 -14.08
N ARG A 187 -1.26 1.57 -14.64
CA ARG A 187 -0.77 1.45 -16.02
C ARG A 187 0.27 0.35 -16.11
N THR A 188 0.16 -0.48 -17.15
CA THR A 188 1.12 -1.58 -17.41
C THR A 188 2.58 -1.09 -17.48
N ARG A 189 2.80 0.09 -18.05
CA ARG A 189 4.13 0.71 -18.14
C ARG A 189 4.70 0.98 -16.74
N GLU A 190 3.92 1.57 -15.85
CA GLU A 190 4.37 1.89 -14.49
C GLU A 190 4.72 0.63 -13.69
N GLY A 191 3.94 -0.44 -13.86
CA GLY A 191 4.25 -1.74 -13.26
C GLY A 191 5.54 -2.36 -13.79
N ASN A 192 5.80 -2.23 -15.09
CA ASN A 192 7.01 -2.71 -15.71
C ASN A 192 8.24 -1.89 -15.26
N ASP A 193 8.13 -0.57 -15.22
CA ASP A 193 9.18 0.32 -14.75
C ASP A 193 9.53 -0.01 -13.28
N LEU A 194 8.54 -0.19 -12.42
CA LEU A 194 8.73 -0.60 -11.02
C LEU A 194 9.47 -1.95 -10.91
N TYR A 195 9.09 -2.93 -11.72
CA TYR A 195 9.76 -4.24 -11.72
C TYR A 195 11.24 -4.12 -12.09
N HIS A 196 11.57 -3.33 -13.10
CA HIS A 196 12.96 -3.10 -13.51
C HIS A 196 13.75 -2.36 -12.42
N GLU A 197 13.22 -1.30 -11.85
CA GLU A 197 13.84 -0.56 -10.76
C GLU A 197 14.09 -1.44 -9.53
N MET A 198 13.13 -2.28 -9.15
CA MET A 198 13.27 -3.22 -8.04
C MET A 198 14.28 -4.33 -8.33
N SER A 199 14.41 -4.73 -9.59
CA SER A 199 15.41 -5.71 -10.03
C SER A 199 16.82 -5.13 -9.97
N GLU A 200 16.99 -3.88 -10.43
CA GLU A 200 18.27 -3.17 -10.39
C GLU A 200 18.73 -2.86 -8.96
N SER A 201 17.83 -2.52 -8.07
CA SER A 201 18.12 -2.27 -6.65
C SER A 201 18.25 -3.56 -5.82
N GLY A 202 17.94 -4.73 -6.39
CA GLY A 202 18.04 -6.03 -5.72
C GLY A 202 16.92 -6.32 -4.72
N VAL A 203 15.95 -5.44 -4.53
CA VAL A 203 14.84 -5.65 -3.57
C VAL A 203 13.80 -6.65 -4.06
N ILE A 204 13.79 -6.96 -5.35
CA ILE A 204 12.83 -7.90 -5.95
C ILE A 204 12.91 -9.30 -5.34
N GLU A 205 14.08 -9.76 -4.91
CA GLU A 205 14.30 -11.10 -4.37
C GLU A 205 13.51 -11.37 -3.07
N LYS A 206 13.10 -10.32 -2.38
CA LYS A 206 12.30 -10.38 -1.15
C LYS A 206 10.85 -9.93 -1.35
N THR A 207 10.43 -9.81 -2.60
CA THR A 207 9.13 -9.26 -2.94
C THR A 207 8.39 -10.16 -3.91
N THR A 208 7.11 -10.40 -3.63
CA THR A 208 6.15 -10.99 -4.58
C THR A 208 5.32 -9.87 -5.18
N MET A 209 5.14 -9.86 -6.50
CA MET A 209 4.35 -8.83 -7.18
C MET A 209 3.11 -9.45 -7.81
N VAL A 210 1.99 -8.75 -7.70
CA VAL A 210 0.70 -9.14 -8.30
C VAL A 210 0.10 -7.93 -8.99
N PHE A 211 -0.31 -8.08 -10.25
CA PHE A 211 -0.91 -6.99 -11.02
C PHE A 211 -2.28 -7.34 -11.59
N GLY A 212 -3.24 -6.46 -11.37
CA GLY A 212 -4.48 -6.35 -12.12
C GLY A 212 -4.51 -4.99 -12.78
N GLN A 213 -4.10 -4.92 -14.03
CA GLN A 213 -3.79 -3.68 -14.75
C GLN A 213 -5.05 -2.92 -15.18
N MET A 214 -4.87 -1.65 -15.56
CA MET A 214 -5.95 -0.76 -16.00
C MET A 214 -6.75 -1.29 -17.19
N ASN A 215 -6.13 -2.05 -18.07
CA ASN A 215 -6.74 -2.64 -19.27
C ASN A 215 -7.47 -3.97 -19.00
N GLU A 216 -7.35 -4.53 -17.82
CA GLU A 216 -8.04 -5.75 -17.43
C GLU A 216 -9.49 -5.47 -17.01
N PRO A 217 -10.40 -6.45 -17.12
CA PRO A 217 -11.80 -6.26 -16.75
C PRO A 217 -11.97 -5.96 -15.25
N PRO A 218 -13.11 -5.37 -14.86
CA PRO A 218 -13.35 -4.95 -13.49
C PRO A 218 -13.28 -6.10 -12.47
N GLY A 219 -13.61 -7.32 -12.84
CA GLY A 219 -13.48 -8.48 -11.97
C GLY A 219 -12.04 -8.74 -11.55
N ALA A 220 -11.10 -8.68 -12.49
CA ALA A 220 -9.67 -8.82 -12.20
C ALA A 220 -9.15 -7.68 -11.30
N ARG A 221 -9.48 -6.44 -11.61
CA ARG A 221 -9.09 -5.29 -10.80
C ARG A 221 -9.67 -5.30 -9.38
N MET A 222 -10.87 -5.86 -9.23
CA MET A 222 -11.54 -5.98 -7.93
C MET A 222 -10.93 -7.11 -7.07
N ARG A 223 -10.41 -8.17 -7.67
CA ARG A 223 -9.92 -9.37 -6.96
C ARG A 223 -8.41 -9.43 -6.77
N VAL A 224 -7.64 -8.68 -7.54
CA VAL A 224 -6.17 -8.72 -7.45
C VAL A 224 -5.65 -8.32 -6.07
N GLY A 225 -6.33 -7.40 -5.37
CA GLY A 225 -6.02 -7.05 -4.00
C GLY A 225 -6.12 -8.23 -3.04
N LEU A 226 -7.12 -9.08 -3.22
CA LEU A 226 -7.28 -10.31 -2.44
C LEU A 226 -6.20 -11.34 -2.77
N THR A 227 -5.76 -11.42 -4.02
CA THR A 227 -4.66 -12.30 -4.43
C THR A 227 -3.36 -11.92 -3.71
N GLY A 228 -2.99 -10.65 -3.75
CA GLY A 228 -1.80 -10.16 -3.03
C GLY A 228 -1.90 -10.34 -1.51
N LEU A 229 -3.06 -10.06 -0.96
CA LEU A 229 -3.31 -10.25 0.48
C LEU A 229 -3.18 -11.72 0.89
N THR A 230 -3.68 -12.66 0.08
CA THR A 230 -3.55 -14.09 0.34
C THR A 230 -2.10 -14.54 0.36
N MET A 231 -1.28 -14.04 -0.55
CA MET A 231 0.17 -14.31 -0.56
C MET A 231 0.87 -13.74 0.69
N ALA A 232 0.48 -12.55 1.12
CA ALA A 232 1.00 -11.93 2.34
C ALA A 232 0.59 -12.69 3.60
N GLU A 233 -0.65 -13.18 3.67
CA GLU A 233 -1.18 -13.95 4.80
C GLU A 233 -0.41 -15.26 5.01
N TYR A 234 0.05 -15.91 3.96
CA TYR A 234 0.88 -17.10 4.07
C TYR A 234 2.19 -16.80 4.82
N PHE A 235 2.88 -15.73 4.46
CA PHE A 235 4.12 -15.34 5.12
C PHE A 235 3.91 -14.93 6.58
N ARG A 236 2.80 -14.28 6.89
CA ARG A 236 2.42 -13.96 8.26
C ARG A 236 2.13 -15.20 9.09
N ASP A 237 1.22 -16.06 8.59
CA ASP A 237 0.60 -17.13 9.39
C ASP A 237 1.47 -18.39 9.46
N LYS A 238 2.09 -18.77 8.35
CA LYS A 238 2.94 -19.97 8.25
C LYS A 238 4.43 -19.66 8.27
N GLY A 239 4.82 -18.51 7.75
CA GLY A 239 6.22 -18.06 7.75
C GLY A 239 6.65 -17.38 9.05
N GLY A 240 5.73 -16.93 9.89
CA GLY A 240 6.02 -16.18 11.11
C GLY A 240 6.77 -14.87 10.85
N LYS A 241 6.49 -14.21 9.72
CA LYS A 241 7.20 -13.02 9.26
C LYS A 241 6.41 -11.73 9.50
N ASP A 242 7.13 -10.65 9.60
CA ASP A 242 6.59 -9.31 9.43
C ASP A 242 6.56 -9.00 7.92
N VAL A 243 5.37 -8.78 7.40
CA VAL A 243 5.14 -8.60 5.96
C VAL A 243 4.70 -7.18 5.68
N LEU A 244 5.28 -6.55 4.67
CA LEU A 244 4.75 -5.33 4.07
C LEU A 244 3.85 -5.69 2.89
N LEU A 245 2.62 -5.20 2.91
CA LEU A 245 1.69 -5.29 1.80
C LEU A 245 1.49 -3.90 1.20
N PHE A 246 1.89 -3.73 -0.05
CA PHE A 246 1.64 -2.51 -0.81
C PHE A 246 0.43 -2.70 -1.71
N ILE A 247 -0.50 -1.75 -1.67
CA ILE A 247 -1.66 -1.70 -2.56
C ILE A 247 -1.64 -0.37 -3.31
N ASP A 248 -1.38 -0.43 -4.58
CA ASP A 248 -1.37 0.75 -5.45
C ASP A 248 -2.31 0.51 -6.64
N ASN A 249 -3.48 1.03 -6.63
CA ASN A 249 -4.11 2.04 -5.78
C ASN A 249 -5.41 1.49 -5.16
N ILE A 250 -5.65 1.70 -3.89
CA ILE A 250 -6.86 1.18 -3.22
C ILE A 250 -8.17 1.78 -3.79
N PHE A 251 -8.12 3.00 -4.30
CA PHE A 251 -9.26 3.61 -4.97
C PHE A 251 -9.74 2.79 -6.17
N ARG A 252 -8.81 2.18 -6.92
CA ARG A 252 -9.14 1.37 -8.09
C ARG A 252 -9.89 0.09 -7.73
N PHE A 253 -9.63 -0.46 -6.55
CA PHE A 253 -10.43 -1.55 -5.99
C PHE A 253 -11.90 -1.13 -5.83
N THR A 254 -12.15 0.01 -5.24
CA THR A 254 -13.48 0.58 -5.07
C THR A 254 -14.15 0.88 -6.40
N GLN A 255 -13.42 1.48 -7.34
CA GLN A 255 -13.93 1.80 -8.68
C GLN A 255 -14.34 0.54 -9.45
N ALA A 256 -13.51 -0.50 -9.43
CA ALA A 256 -13.84 -1.78 -10.05
C ALA A 256 -15.08 -2.41 -9.42
N GLY A 257 -15.23 -2.33 -8.11
CA GLY A 257 -16.43 -2.76 -7.40
C GLY A 257 -17.69 -2.02 -7.83
N SER A 258 -17.60 -0.72 -8.12
CA SER A 258 -18.74 0.07 -8.61
C SER A 258 -19.15 -0.33 -10.03
N GLU A 259 -18.18 -0.58 -10.91
CA GLU A 259 -18.41 -1.08 -12.26
C GLU A 259 -19.12 -2.44 -12.25
N VAL A 260 -18.66 -3.37 -11.43
CA VAL A 260 -19.28 -4.69 -11.25
C VAL A 260 -20.67 -4.56 -10.68
N SER A 261 -20.89 -3.73 -9.68
CA SER A 261 -22.20 -3.52 -9.05
C SER A 261 -23.24 -3.01 -10.05
N ALA A 262 -22.85 -2.11 -10.93
CA ALA A 262 -23.71 -1.61 -12.00
C ALA A 262 -24.11 -2.74 -12.97
N LEU A 263 -23.17 -3.58 -13.38
CA LEU A 263 -23.41 -4.73 -14.25
C LEU A 263 -24.29 -5.81 -13.58
N LEU A 264 -24.20 -5.95 -12.27
CA LEU A 264 -25.05 -6.85 -11.48
C LEU A 264 -26.48 -6.31 -11.29
N GLY A 265 -26.76 -5.10 -11.75
CA GLY A 265 -28.09 -4.48 -11.65
C GLY A 265 -28.42 -4.00 -10.23
N ARG A 266 -27.45 -3.77 -9.37
CA ARG A 266 -27.67 -3.20 -8.04
C ARG A 266 -27.95 -1.71 -8.14
N MET A 267 -28.87 -1.22 -7.31
CA MET A 267 -29.17 0.21 -7.23
C MET A 267 -27.95 0.95 -6.65
N PRO A 268 -27.44 1.97 -7.33
CA PRO A 268 -26.28 2.71 -6.84
C PRO A 268 -26.61 3.51 -5.57
N SER A 269 -25.62 3.66 -4.71
CA SER A 269 -25.66 4.55 -3.55
C SER A 269 -25.18 5.97 -3.92
N ALA A 270 -24.82 6.77 -2.93
CA ALA A 270 -24.34 8.14 -3.14
C ALA A 270 -23.19 8.19 -4.16
N VAL A 271 -23.22 9.20 -5.04
CA VAL A 271 -22.19 9.45 -6.07
C VAL A 271 -22.00 8.29 -7.07
N GLY A 272 -22.94 7.36 -7.13
CA GLY A 272 -22.87 6.23 -8.05
C GLY A 272 -22.08 5.02 -7.56
N TYR A 273 -21.60 5.03 -6.33
CA TYR A 273 -20.89 3.88 -5.75
C TYR A 273 -21.83 2.72 -5.41
N GLN A 274 -21.23 1.54 -5.26
CA GLN A 274 -21.95 0.33 -4.86
C GLN A 274 -22.52 0.46 -3.44
N PRO A 275 -23.72 -0.10 -3.16
CA PRO A 275 -24.29 -0.10 -1.83
C PRO A 275 -23.49 -0.94 -0.82
N THR A 276 -22.64 -1.84 -1.32
CA THR A 276 -21.79 -2.75 -0.57
C THR A 276 -20.37 -2.22 -0.33
N LEU A 277 -20.11 -0.94 -0.61
CA LEU A 277 -18.78 -0.33 -0.53
C LEU A 277 -18.10 -0.55 0.82
N GLN A 278 -18.78 -0.26 1.92
CA GLN A 278 -18.22 -0.42 3.27
C GLN A 278 -17.94 -1.88 3.60
N THR A 279 -18.82 -2.79 3.22
CA THR A 279 -18.66 -4.22 3.46
C THR A 279 -17.50 -4.80 2.66
N GLU A 280 -17.37 -4.43 1.39
CA GLU A 280 -16.26 -4.87 0.52
C GLU A 280 -14.91 -4.35 1.03
N MET A 281 -14.84 -3.07 1.38
CA MET A 281 -13.64 -2.48 1.94
C MET A 281 -13.29 -3.10 3.30
N GLY A 282 -14.26 -3.28 4.18
CA GLY A 282 -14.09 -3.91 5.48
C GLY A 282 -13.59 -5.35 5.37
N ALA A 283 -14.14 -6.14 4.46
CA ALA A 283 -13.73 -7.52 4.25
C ALA A 283 -12.25 -7.64 3.82
N LEU A 284 -11.75 -6.68 3.05
CA LEU A 284 -10.34 -6.63 2.68
C LEU A 284 -9.48 -6.11 3.85
N GLN A 285 -9.85 -5.00 4.45
CA GLN A 285 -9.03 -4.29 5.44
C GLN A 285 -8.89 -5.06 6.76
N GLU A 286 -9.92 -5.75 7.22
CA GLU A 286 -9.89 -6.52 8.48
C GLU A 286 -8.97 -7.75 8.43
N ARG A 287 -8.62 -8.22 7.24
CA ARG A 287 -7.61 -9.28 7.07
C ARG A 287 -6.18 -8.78 7.30
N ILE A 288 -5.98 -7.47 7.16
CA ILE A 288 -4.68 -6.81 7.31
C ILE A 288 -4.48 -6.46 8.78
N THR A 289 -3.81 -7.34 9.51
CA THR A 289 -3.61 -7.18 10.96
C THR A 289 -2.42 -8.00 11.44
N SER A 290 -2.00 -7.75 12.68
CA SER A 290 -1.06 -8.61 13.39
C SER A 290 -1.77 -9.80 14.00
N THR A 291 -1.15 -10.97 13.88
CA THR A 291 -1.55 -12.19 14.58
C THR A 291 -0.47 -12.60 15.57
N LYS A 292 -0.74 -13.64 16.36
CA LYS A 292 0.26 -14.21 17.28
C LYS A 292 1.49 -14.79 16.56
N ASN A 293 1.38 -15.06 15.26
CA ASN A 293 2.44 -15.66 14.45
C ASN A 293 3.30 -14.64 13.69
N GLY A 294 2.73 -13.52 13.30
CA GLY A 294 3.40 -12.51 12.50
C GLY A 294 2.51 -11.30 12.24
N SER A 295 2.94 -10.40 11.38
CA SER A 295 2.19 -9.19 11.06
C SER A 295 2.08 -8.94 9.56
N ILE A 296 0.99 -8.31 9.13
CA ILE A 296 0.88 -7.64 7.84
C ILE A 296 0.66 -6.16 8.12
N THR A 297 1.62 -5.34 7.70
CA THR A 297 1.50 -3.89 7.69
C THR A 297 1.26 -3.45 6.26
N SER A 298 0.18 -2.71 6.00
CA SER A 298 -0.12 -2.27 4.65
C SER A 298 0.22 -0.80 4.43
N VAL A 299 0.79 -0.52 3.26
CA VAL A 299 0.94 0.83 2.73
C VAL A 299 0.08 0.91 1.48
N GLN A 300 -0.98 1.71 1.56
CA GLN A 300 -2.01 1.80 0.53
C GLN A 300 -1.95 3.18 -0.10
N ALA A 301 -1.64 3.24 -1.39
CA ALA A 301 -1.76 4.48 -2.14
C ALA A 301 -3.23 4.83 -2.29
N VAL A 302 -3.58 6.05 -1.92
CA VAL A 302 -4.96 6.54 -1.95
C VAL A 302 -5.05 7.69 -2.95
N TYR A 303 -5.89 7.51 -3.96
CA TYR A 303 -6.29 8.57 -4.86
C TYR A 303 -7.57 9.22 -4.34
N VAL A 304 -7.57 10.54 -4.31
CA VAL A 304 -8.71 11.33 -3.87
C VAL A 304 -9.31 12.05 -5.08
N PRO A 305 -10.48 11.62 -5.59
CA PRO A 305 -11.11 12.26 -6.76
C PRO A 305 -11.39 13.75 -6.50
N ALA A 306 -10.95 14.60 -7.42
CA ALA A 306 -11.12 16.06 -7.34
C ALA A 306 -10.64 16.69 -6.02
N ASP A 307 -9.70 16.06 -5.32
CA ASP A 307 -9.21 16.45 -4.00
C ASP A 307 -10.34 16.55 -2.93
N ASP A 308 -11.45 15.88 -3.17
CA ASP A 308 -12.60 15.85 -2.26
C ASP A 308 -12.50 14.69 -1.26
N LEU A 309 -12.07 14.99 -0.06
CA LEU A 309 -11.96 14.02 1.04
C LEU A 309 -13.32 13.51 1.54
N THR A 310 -14.41 14.13 1.13
CA THR A 310 -15.78 13.71 1.49
C THR A 310 -16.38 12.71 0.52
N ASP A 311 -15.70 12.46 -0.61
CA ASP A 311 -16.08 11.39 -1.53
C ASP A 311 -16.16 10.04 -0.81
N PRO A 312 -17.20 9.23 -1.03
CA PRO A 312 -17.41 7.98 -0.31
C PRO A 312 -16.24 6.99 -0.35
N ALA A 313 -15.49 6.93 -1.45
CA ALA A 313 -14.36 5.98 -1.58
C ALA A 313 -13.19 6.33 -0.65
N PRO A 314 -12.59 7.52 -0.71
CA PRO A 314 -11.56 7.90 0.25
C PRO A 314 -12.09 7.95 1.69
N ALA A 315 -13.30 8.44 1.92
CA ALA A 315 -13.88 8.49 3.27
C ALA A 315 -13.99 7.10 3.91
N THR A 316 -14.41 6.10 3.16
CA THR A 316 -14.47 4.71 3.64
C THR A 316 -13.07 4.14 3.90
N THR A 317 -12.11 4.45 3.06
CA THR A 317 -10.72 4.04 3.24
C THR A 317 -10.11 4.66 4.50
N PHE A 318 -10.31 5.97 4.71
CA PHE A 318 -9.79 6.68 5.88
C PHE A 318 -10.25 6.10 7.21
N ALA A 319 -11.47 5.56 7.27
CA ALA A 319 -11.99 4.93 8.48
C ALA A 319 -11.14 3.74 8.97
N HIS A 320 -10.40 3.11 8.07
CA HIS A 320 -9.54 1.96 8.36
C HIS A 320 -8.07 2.32 8.61
N LEU A 321 -7.64 3.54 8.27
CA LEU A 321 -6.22 3.91 8.35
C LEU A 321 -5.78 4.21 9.78
N ASP A 322 -4.59 3.71 10.12
CA ASP A 322 -3.91 3.96 11.40
C ASP A 322 -2.90 5.10 11.31
N ALA A 323 -2.32 5.31 10.14
CA ALA A 323 -1.41 6.41 9.86
C ALA A 323 -1.58 6.92 8.44
N THR A 324 -1.14 8.15 8.21
CA THR A 324 -1.18 8.83 6.93
C THR A 324 0.18 9.44 6.64
N THR A 325 0.76 9.09 5.50
CA THR A 325 1.99 9.70 4.99
C THR A 325 1.63 10.52 3.76
N VAL A 326 1.82 11.82 3.83
CA VAL A 326 1.52 12.75 2.74
C VAL A 326 2.81 13.20 2.08
N LEU A 327 2.97 12.90 0.80
CA LEU A 327 4.08 13.39 -0.03
C LEU A 327 3.66 14.68 -0.70
N SER A 328 4.46 15.73 -0.55
CA SER A 328 4.12 17.08 -0.99
C SER A 328 5.08 17.61 -2.04
N ARG A 329 4.51 18.19 -3.10
CA ARG A 329 5.30 18.86 -4.13
C ARG A 329 6.06 20.09 -3.60
N SER A 330 5.47 20.82 -2.66
CA SER A 330 6.13 21.96 -2.04
C SER A 330 7.42 21.59 -1.30
N ILE A 331 7.46 20.38 -0.73
CA ILE A 331 8.67 19.83 -0.10
C ILE A 331 9.71 19.42 -1.15
N VAL A 332 9.25 18.85 -2.28
CA VAL A 332 10.13 18.54 -3.43
C VAL A 332 10.80 19.80 -3.96
N GLU A 333 10.08 20.90 -4.08
CA GLU A 333 10.58 22.20 -4.56
C GLU A 333 11.67 22.78 -3.66
N LEU A 334 11.68 22.40 -2.39
CA LEU A 334 12.74 22.74 -1.44
C LEU A 334 13.98 21.82 -1.55
N GLY A 335 13.93 20.80 -2.41
CA GLY A 335 15.00 19.81 -2.55
C GLY A 335 15.11 18.84 -1.35
N ILE A 336 14.03 18.67 -0.60
CA ILE A 336 13.99 17.79 0.58
C ILE A 336 13.36 16.45 0.19
N TYR A 337 14.11 15.37 0.38
CA TYR A 337 13.69 13.99 0.12
C TYR A 337 14.00 13.10 1.34
N PRO A 338 13.07 12.20 1.75
CA PRO A 338 11.72 12.00 1.18
C PRO A 338 10.84 13.24 1.39
N ALA A 339 9.99 13.51 0.41
CA ALA A 339 9.15 14.72 0.39
C ALA A 339 7.89 14.56 1.26
N VAL A 340 8.04 13.97 2.43
CA VAL A 340 6.95 13.79 3.40
C VAL A 340 6.61 15.13 4.05
N ASP A 341 5.34 15.51 3.98
CA ASP A 341 4.86 16.70 4.65
C ASP A 341 4.76 16.46 6.17
N PRO A 342 5.56 17.16 6.96
CA PRO A 342 5.64 16.91 8.40
C PRO A 342 4.43 17.40 9.19
N LEU A 343 3.61 18.28 8.61
CA LEU A 343 2.43 18.85 9.25
C LEU A 343 1.14 18.14 8.85
N GLU A 344 1.08 17.62 7.63
CA GLU A 344 -0.10 16.92 7.11
C GLU A 344 -0.07 15.39 7.39
N SER A 345 1.10 14.84 7.68
CA SER A 345 1.25 13.41 7.99
C SER A 345 0.95 13.15 9.46
N THR A 346 0.19 12.06 9.72
CA THR A 346 -0.31 11.75 11.06
C THR A 346 -0.17 10.26 11.38
N SER A 347 -0.20 9.91 12.67
CA SER A 347 -0.27 8.53 13.13
C SER A 347 -1.04 8.43 14.45
N ARG A 348 -1.86 7.39 14.57
CA ARG A 348 -2.60 7.11 15.81
C ARG A 348 -1.71 6.67 16.96
N ILE A 349 -0.56 6.04 16.67
CA ILE A 349 0.36 5.59 17.71
C ILE A 349 1.30 6.71 18.21
N LEU A 350 1.25 7.89 17.65
CA LEU A 350 1.97 9.06 18.18
C LEU A 350 1.29 9.56 19.46
N ASP A 351 1.48 8.79 20.51
CA ASP A 351 0.90 8.97 21.84
C ASP A 351 1.96 8.65 22.89
N PRO A 352 2.12 9.47 23.93
CA PRO A 352 3.17 9.25 24.94
C PRO A 352 3.03 7.95 25.70
N ARG A 353 1.82 7.39 25.79
CA ARG A 353 1.57 6.10 26.43
C ARG A 353 2.05 4.90 25.61
N ILE A 354 2.20 5.07 24.28
CA ILE A 354 2.63 4.02 23.35
C ILE A 354 4.11 4.15 23.05
N LEU A 355 4.55 5.33 22.62
CA LEU A 355 5.92 5.57 22.15
C LEU A 355 6.85 6.18 23.21
N GLY A 356 6.32 6.57 24.35
CA GLY A 356 7.06 7.24 25.40
C GLY A 356 7.05 8.77 25.28
N GLU A 357 7.31 9.43 26.39
CA GLU A 357 7.29 10.89 26.53
C GLU A 357 8.31 11.60 25.64
N GLU A 358 9.52 11.04 25.55
CA GLU A 358 10.63 11.66 24.82
C GLU A 358 10.32 11.73 23.32
N HIS A 359 9.87 10.63 22.72
CA HIS A 359 9.47 10.59 21.33
C HIS A 359 8.32 11.57 21.05
N TYR A 360 7.28 11.49 21.86
CA TYR A 360 6.10 12.34 21.70
C TYR A 360 6.44 13.84 21.80
N LYS A 361 7.19 14.25 22.82
CA LYS A 361 7.59 15.64 23.00
C LYS A 361 8.49 16.15 21.87
N THR A 362 9.41 15.32 21.40
CA THR A 362 10.28 15.68 20.27
C THR A 362 9.47 15.85 18.99
N ALA A 363 8.57 14.92 18.70
CA ALA A 363 7.68 15.02 17.51
C ALA A 363 6.77 16.26 17.56
N ARG A 364 6.18 16.55 18.71
CA ARG A 364 5.36 17.75 18.89
C ARG A 364 6.17 19.02 18.77
N GLY A 365 7.37 19.05 19.34
CA GLY A 365 8.29 20.20 19.23
C GLY A 365 8.68 20.48 17.77
N VAL A 366 8.93 19.43 16.98
CA VAL A 366 9.18 19.57 15.53
C VAL A 366 7.95 20.15 14.81
N GLN A 367 6.77 19.63 15.09
CA GLN A 367 5.52 20.14 14.49
C GLN A 367 5.25 21.59 14.87
N GLU A 368 5.43 21.95 16.11
CA GLU A 368 5.22 23.32 16.61
C GLU A 368 6.18 24.32 15.96
N ILE A 369 7.46 23.99 15.88
CA ILE A 369 8.44 24.91 15.27
C ILE A 369 8.22 25.07 13.78
N LEU A 370 7.85 24.00 13.08
CA LEU A 370 7.55 24.06 11.64
C LEU A 370 6.24 24.81 11.37
N GLN A 371 5.23 24.63 12.21
CA GLN A 371 3.97 25.38 12.13
C GLN A 371 4.22 26.88 12.35
N ARG A 372 4.99 27.24 13.37
CA ARG A 372 5.36 28.64 13.62
C ARG A 372 6.14 29.24 12.46
N TYR A 373 7.07 28.47 11.90
CA TYR A 373 7.81 28.91 10.72
C TYR A 373 6.89 29.16 9.51
N LYS A 374 5.94 28.28 9.26
CA LYS A 374 4.93 28.47 8.21
C LYS A 374 4.13 29.77 8.38
N GLU A 375 3.72 30.09 9.61
CA GLU A 375 3.04 31.36 9.92
C GLU A 375 3.93 32.59 9.68
N LEU A 376 5.22 32.47 9.95
CA LEU A 376 6.17 33.57 9.75
C LEU A 376 6.59 33.76 8.30
N GLN A 377 6.39 32.78 7.43
CA GLN A 377 6.81 32.86 6.01
C GLN A 377 6.14 34.02 5.27
N ASP A 378 4.87 34.30 5.52
CA ASP A 378 4.16 35.43 4.90
C ASP A 378 4.75 36.77 5.34
N ILE A 379 5.10 36.87 6.62
CA ILE A 379 5.75 38.07 7.17
C ILE A 379 7.13 38.25 6.55
N ILE A 380 7.90 37.18 6.44
CA ILE A 380 9.26 37.21 5.85
C ILE A 380 9.20 37.61 4.37
N ALA A 381 8.21 37.11 3.63
CA ALA A 381 8.04 37.41 2.21
C ALA A 381 7.69 38.88 1.95
N ILE A 382 6.95 39.51 2.84
CA ILE A 382 6.47 40.89 2.70
C ILE A 382 7.45 41.90 3.30
N LEU A 383 7.93 41.65 4.50
CA LEU A 383 8.69 42.61 5.30
C LEU A 383 10.18 42.27 5.42
N GLY A 384 10.58 41.04 5.08
CA GLY A 384 11.95 40.56 5.23
C GLY A 384 12.26 40.02 6.64
N MET A 385 13.42 39.37 6.75
CA MET A 385 13.89 38.75 8.01
C MET A 385 14.20 39.79 9.11
N ASP A 386 14.56 41.00 8.72
CA ASP A 386 15.02 42.04 9.65
C ASP A 386 13.90 42.59 10.53
N GLU A 387 12.65 42.45 10.10
CA GLU A 387 11.46 42.88 10.85
C GLU A 387 11.01 41.85 11.91
N LEU A 388 11.61 40.66 11.94
CA LEU A 388 11.28 39.65 12.93
C LEU A 388 11.92 39.98 14.28
N SER A 389 11.22 39.63 15.38
CA SER A 389 11.81 39.63 16.71
C SER A 389 13.00 38.69 16.81
N GLU A 390 13.89 38.88 17.76
CA GLU A 390 15.01 37.96 18.00
C GLU A 390 14.52 36.53 18.28
N ALA A 391 13.40 36.39 19.02
CA ALA A 391 12.78 35.09 19.29
C ALA A 391 12.29 34.42 18.01
N ASP A 392 11.63 35.16 17.10
CA ASP A 392 11.16 34.61 15.85
C ASP A 392 12.29 34.30 14.87
N ARG A 393 13.35 35.07 14.86
CA ARG A 393 14.57 34.76 14.09
C ARG A 393 15.21 33.45 14.54
N LEU A 394 15.25 33.20 15.84
CA LEU A 394 15.75 31.94 16.39
C LEU A 394 14.85 30.76 16.00
N VAL A 395 13.53 30.93 16.07
CA VAL A 395 12.55 29.93 15.60
C VAL A 395 12.79 29.60 14.13
N VAL A 396 12.92 30.60 13.26
CA VAL A 396 13.17 30.40 11.82
C VAL A 396 14.49 29.67 11.60
N SER A 397 15.55 30.04 12.29
CA SER A 397 16.85 29.38 12.17
C SER A 397 16.77 27.89 12.54
N ARG A 398 16.17 27.56 13.67
CA ARG A 398 15.99 26.17 14.12
C ARG A 398 15.02 25.40 13.21
N ALA A 399 13.94 26.01 12.78
CA ALA A 399 12.95 25.41 11.87
C ALA A 399 13.58 25.01 10.53
N ARG A 400 14.42 25.85 9.96
CA ARG A 400 15.16 25.52 8.73
C ARG A 400 16.13 24.35 8.92
N LYS A 401 16.80 24.27 10.07
CA LYS A 401 17.67 23.13 10.41
C LYS A 401 16.85 21.85 10.56
N VAL A 402 15.71 21.90 11.26
CA VAL A 402 14.78 20.79 11.42
C VAL A 402 14.28 20.32 10.04
N GLN A 403 13.84 21.24 9.19
CA GLN A 403 13.32 20.93 7.87
C GLN A 403 14.37 20.21 7.00
N ARG A 404 15.61 20.68 7.00
CA ARG A 404 16.72 20.06 6.26
C ARG A 404 17.13 18.73 6.86
N PHE A 405 17.10 18.59 8.19
CA PHE A 405 17.41 17.35 8.88
C PHE A 405 16.36 16.26 8.69
N LEU A 406 15.15 16.60 8.27
CA LEU A 406 14.14 15.64 7.84
C LEU A 406 14.52 14.94 6.53
N SER A 407 15.41 15.52 5.73
CA SER A 407 15.95 14.88 4.53
C SER A 407 16.86 13.70 4.90
N GLN A 408 16.88 12.70 4.03
CA GLN A 408 17.68 11.50 4.24
C GLN A 408 18.03 10.85 2.91
N PRO A 409 19.29 10.49 2.66
CA PRO A 409 19.65 9.75 1.46
C PRO A 409 19.15 8.30 1.57
N PHE A 410 18.57 7.81 0.48
CA PHE A 410 18.05 6.45 0.38
C PHE A 410 19.02 5.52 -0.33
N PHE A 411 19.11 4.27 0.11
CA PHE A 411 19.93 3.25 -0.52
C PHE A 411 19.50 3.00 -1.98
N VAL A 412 18.20 2.94 -2.22
CA VAL A 412 17.64 2.69 -3.56
C VAL A 412 17.85 3.85 -4.52
N ALA A 413 18.18 5.02 -4.03
CA ALA A 413 18.43 6.22 -4.81
C ALA A 413 19.92 6.54 -5.03
N THR A 414 20.83 5.75 -4.48
CA THR A 414 22.29 5.98 -4.53
C THR A 414 22.79 6.19 -5.96
N GLN A 415 22.32 5.39 -6.90
CA GLN A 415 22.71 5.49 -8.31
C GLN A 415 22.30 6.82 -8.98
N PHE A 416 21.26 7.47 -8.48
CA PHE A 416 20.77 8.75 -9.03
C PHE A 416 21.36 9.97 -8.30
N THR A 417 21.56 9.83 -6.99
CA THR A 417 21.99 10.94 -6.12
C THR A 417 23.51 10.99 -5.91
N GLY A 418 24.18 9.86 -6.08
CA GLY A 418 25.60 9.70 -5.73
C GLY A 418 25.85 9.74 -4.21
N LEU A 419 24.80 9.68 -3.39
CA LEU A 419 24.90 9.68 -1.93
C LEU A 419 24.69 8.28 -1.40
N ASP A 420 25.51 7.88 -0.43
CA ASP A 420 25.32 6.63 0.29
C ASP A 420 24.04 6.66 1.10
N GLY A 421 23.21 5.63 0.95
CA GLY A 421 21.97 5.49 1.71
C GLY A 421 22.22 5.38 3.20
N LYS A 422 21.23 5.78 3.99
CA LYS A 422 21.26 5.75 5.46
C LYS A 422 20.02 5.10 6.03
N TYR A 423 20.22 4.19 6.95
CA TYR A 423 19.20 3.69 7.86
C TYR A 423 19.43 4.36 9.22
N VAL A 424 18.46 5.08 9.74
CA VAL A 424 18.61 5.82 10.98
C VAL A 424 17.76 5.17 12.08
N PRO A 425 18.38 4.57 13.12
CA PRO A 425 17.63 4.05 14.26
C PRO A 425 16.80 5.15 14.92
N ILE A 426 15.62 4.80 15.42
CA ILE A 426 14.69 5.77 15.98
C ILE A 426 15.27 6.55 17.17
N ALA A 427 16.09 5.91 17.98
CA ALA A 427 16.76 6.58 19.09
C ALA A 427 17.66 7.74 18.62
N GLU A 428 18.38 7.55 17.51
CA GLU A 428 19.22 8.58 16.90
C GLU A 428 18.40 9.70 16.26
N THR A 429 17.26 9.36 15.67
CA THR A 429 16.30 10.34 15.12
C THR A 429 15.78 11.24 16.24
N ILE A 430 15.31 10.68 17.34
CA ILE A 430 14.80 11.42 18.48
C ILE A 430 15.89 12.29 19.09
N ARG A 431 17.09 11.74 19.30
CA ARG A 431 18.24 12.49 19.84
C ARG A 431 18.59 13.68 18.97
N GLY A 432 18.72 13.49 17.67
CA GLY A 432 19.11 14.54 16.73
C GLY A 432 18.12 15.69 16.70
N PHE A 433 16.84 15.42 16.56
CA PHE A 433 15.82 16.47 16.55
C PHE A 433 15.66 17.16 17.89
N ARG A 434 15.74 16.43 19.00
CA ARG A 434 15.74 17.02 20.34
C ARG A 434 16.89 18.01 20.52
N GLU A 435 18.10 17.63 20.15
CA GLU A 435 19.28 18.50 20.26
C GLU A 435 19.16 19.78 19.42
N ILE A 436 18.56 19.70 18.23
CA ILE A 436 18.29 20.88 17.41
C ILE A 436 17.26 21.79 18.08
N LEU A 437 16.18 21.24 18.61
CA LEU A 437 15.13 21.99 19.30
C LEU A 437 15.62 22.66 20.59
N GLU A 438 16.54 22.00 21.32
CA GLU A 438 17.17 22.54 22.54
C GLU A 438 18.24 23.59 22.24
N GLY A 439 18.57 23.81 20.98
CA GLY A 439 19.54 24.82 20.57
C GLY A 439 21.01 24.43 20.70
N LYS A 440 21.31 23.14 20.90
CA LYS A 440 22.70 22.67 21.04
C LYS A 440 23.55 22.88 19.79
N HIS A 441 22.90 23.10 18.65
CA HIS A 441 23.54 23.26 17.34
C HIS A 441 23.16 24.57 16.66
N ASP A 442 22.82 25.59 17.42
CA ASP A 442 22.41 26.91 16.89
C ASP A 442 23.54 27.62 16.12
N ASP A 443 24.79 27.32 16.41
CA ASP A 443 25.99 27.85 15.78
C ASP A 443 26.32 27.18 14.43
N ILE A 444 25.71 26.06 14.11
CA ILE A 444 25.95 25.31 12.87
C ILE A 444 25.06 25.81 11.75
N PRO A 445 25.62 26.17 10.57
CA PRO A 445 24.82 26.57 9.41
C PRO A 445 23.82 25.48 8.97
N GLU A 446 22.64 25.90 8.53
CA GLU A 446 21.55 25.00 8.14
C GLU A 446 21.91 24.02 7.02
N SER A 447 22.82 24.38 6.13
CA SER A 447 23.28 23.56 5.01
C SER A 447 23.94 22.23 5.43
N TYR A 448 24.48 22.16 6.62
CA TYR A 448 25.10 20.94 7.14
C TYR A 448 24.09 19.85 7.52
N PHE A 449 22.83 20.23 7.73
CA PHE A 449 21.76 19.32 8.13
C PHE A 449 21.06 18.63 6.94
N LEU A 450 21.40 19.03 5.71
CA LEU A 450 20.79 18.45 4.50
C LEU A 450 21.46 17.12 4.15
N ASN A 451 20.63 16.12 3.79
CA ASN A 451 21.04 14.80 3.30
C ASN A 451 22.06 14.09 4.23
N VAL A 452 21.73 14.05 5.48
CA VAL A 452 22.48 13.32 6.51
C VAL A 452 21.59 12.26 7.18
N GLY A 453 22.21 11.26 7.78
CA GLY A 453 21.51 10.28 8.60
C GLY A 453 21.34 10.77 10.04
N THR A 454 22.40 10.70 10.83
CA THR A 454 22.38 11.07 12.25
C THR A 454 22.93 12.48 12.50
N ILE A 455 22.68 13.00 13.70
CA ILE A 455 23.24 14.29 14.11
C ILE A 455 24.79 14.25 14.18
N ASP A 456 25.36 13.09 14.45
CA ASP A 456 26.82 12.92 14.48
C ASP A 456 27.45 13.16 13.10
N GLU A 457 26.74 12.88 12.01
CA GLU A 457 27.19 13.20 10.65
C GLU A 457 27.24 14.71 10.40
N VAL A 458 26.31 15.46 10.98
CA VAL A 458 26.35 16.93 10.94
C VAL A 458 27.61 17.44 11.64
N LEU A 459 27.89 16.92 12.83
CA LEU A 459 29.08 17.29 13.62
C LEU A 459 30.38 16.90 12.90
N ALA A 460 30.40 15.76 12.23
CA ALA A 460 31.54 15.33 11.43
C ALA A 460 31.81 16.26 10.24
N LYS A 461 30.77 16.73 9.54
CA LYS A 461 30.87 17.71 8.45
C LYS A 461 31.48 19.05 8.93
N VAL A 462 31.17 19.47 10.15
CA VAL A 462 31.73 20.70 10.73
C VAL A 462 33.22 20.56 11.03
N LYS A 463 33.69 19.38 11.45
CA LYS A 463 35.10 19.12 11.77
C LYS A 463 35.99 18.96 10.52
N THR A 464 35.42 18.68 9.37
CA THR A 464 36.17 18.40 8.13
C THR A 464 36.46 19.67 7.30
N LYS A 465 35.94 20.80 7.71
CA LYS A 465 36.25 22.15 7.17
C LYS A 465 37.07 22.96 8.17
#